data_7b47b455858b12ec35e5c7f49123d194
#
_entry.id   7b47b455858b12ec35e5c7f49123d194
#
_cell.length_a   1.000
_cell.length_b   1.000
_cell.length_c   1.000
_cell.angle_alpha   90.00
_cell.angle_beta   90.00
_cell.angle_gamma   90.00
#
_symmetry.space_group_name_H-M   'P 1'
#
loop_
_entity.id
_entity.type
_entity.pdbx_description
1 polymer ?
#
loop_
_entity_poly.entity_id
_entity_poly.type
_entity_poly.pdbx_seq_one_letter_code
_entity_poly.pdbx_strand_id
1 'polypeptide(L)'
;MKKLPFLWGIIIILLSVAGCRPSNHRALLQRADSLMTDYPDSVLSLLAQQQEHLADFSEEELMSYVWIKAMVHSARNISMTEDSLLPKAVDYFRKHGDREKVMKGYILKANYLKWIDRLDDAIAELDSGVAQAKQANDSVNVRDLLYYKANIVYELRRDYREVASHVKEALTYSPDTTSPALAGMFYFLAINLGLVGDDSSTYYYEKSIAMAEANKDTAYLCHYMRNYASNLMRSEKVEKSNALIRRVWELMPVYREKMAVTHAILVENFLYLRQLDSAAYYLDMAWQAEAKAEQQSGVNISTRLLLYELQNVVDYAMEGSISTIRTGRFGDSLILADWNKQSTIQQQMDTKIKLERQNYTLIIDRQRTQLLLVTFLFIFAVGGLCVFF
;
A
#
# COMPACT_ATOMS: atom_id res chain seq x y z
N MET A 1 66.33 19.87 13.84
CA MET A 1 65.01 19.35 14.32
C MET A 1 63.79 20.07 13.70
N LYS A 2 63.76 20.39 12.40
CA LYS A 2 62.67 21.13 11.73
C LYS A 2 61.79 20.28 10.78
N LYS A 3 61.94 18.94 10.76
CA LYS A 3 61.21 18.07 9.82
C LYS A 3 60.01 17.30 10.44
N LEU A 4 59.85 17.37 11.77
CA LEU A 4 58.80 16.64 12.48
C LEU A 4 57.35 17.14 12.21
N PRO A 5 57.08 18.46 12.21
CA PRO A 5 55.75 18.98 11.95
C PRO A 5 55.25 18.73 10.52
N PHE A 6 56.15 18.66 9.54
CA PHE A 6 55.82 18.39 8.16
C PHE A 6 55.40 16.92 7.94
N LEU A 7 56.04 15.97 8.65
CA LEU A 7 55.63 14.56 8.63
C LEU A 7 54.24 14.35 9.23
N TRP A 8 53.92 15.05 10.33
CA TRP A 8 52.59 14.97 10.96
C TRP A 8 51.49 15.56 10.07
N GLY A 9 51.77 16.65 9.35
CA GLY A 9 50.85 17.22 8.37
C GLY A 9 50.53 16.24 7.23
N ILE A 10 51.54 15.53 6.73
CA ILE A 10 51.35 14.51 5.68
C ILE A 10 50.56 13.30 6.22
N ILE A 11 50.81 12.85 7.45
CA ILE A 11 50.08 11.76 8.07
C ILE A 11 48.61 12.15 8.29
N ILE A 12 48.28 13.34 8.70
CA ILE A 12 46.91 13.84 8.88
C ILE A 12 46.21 13.93 7.52
N ILE A 13 46.87 14.41 6.47
CA ILE A 13 46.33 14.44 5.10
C ILE A 13 46.11 13.01 4.57
N LEU A 14 47.04 12.08 4.79
CA LEU A 14 46.90 10.69 4.39
C LEU A 14 45.80 9.96 5.15
N LEU A 15 45.60 10.26 6.44
CA LEU A 15 44.50 9.70 7.22
C LEU A 15 43.14 10.29 6.80
N SER A 16 43.07 11.56 6.43
CA SER A 16 41.83 12.16 5.90
C SER A 16 41.46 11.66 4.51
N VAL A 17 42.44 11.33 3.67
CA VAL A 17 42.21 10.72 2.33
C VAL A 17 41.91 9.23 2.42
N ALA A 18 42.47 8.52 3.40
CA ALA A 18 42.14 7.10 3.64
C ALA A 18 40.72 6.89 4.19
N GLY A 19 40.09 7.93 4.77
CA GLY A 19 38.69 7.89 5.24
C GLY A 19 37.65 8.03 4.12
N CYS A 20 38.03 8.47 2.93
CA CYS A 20 37.16 8.61 1.77
C CYS A 20 37.32 7.44 0.78
N ARG A 21 37.18 6.19 1.23
CA ARG A 21 36.77 5.15 0.29
C ARG A 21 35.33 5.46 -0.09
N PRO A 22 35.00 5.67 -1.39
CA PRO A 22 33.59 5.72 -1.78
C PRO A 22 32.96 4.42 -1.29
N SER A 23 32.06 4.53 -0.33
CA SER A 23 31.42 3.34 0.22
C SER A 23 30.71 2.65 -0.96
N ASN A 24 30.93 1.36 -1.12
CA ASN A 24 30.25 0.56 -2.15
C ASN A 24 28.73 0.64 -1.95
N HIS A 25 28.29 1.10 -0.76
CA HIS A 25 26.90 1.25 -0.33
C HIS A 25 26.17 2.35 -1.08
N ARG A 26 26.80 3.52 -1.31
CA ARG A 26 26.17 4.62 -2.06
C ARG A 26 25.83 4.23 -3.50
N ALA A 27 26.74 3.58 -4.20
CA ALA A 27 26.50 3.10 -5.55
C ALA A 27 25.39 2.03 -5.61
N LEU A 28 25.33 1.16 -4.60
CA LEU A 28 24.28 0.15 -4.47
C LEU A 28 22.93 0.79 -4.20
N LEU A 29 22.84 1.77 -3.29
CA LEU A 29 21.60 2.49 -2.98
C LEU A 29 21.10 3.29 -4.19
N GLN A 30 21.99 3.94 -4.94
CA GLN A 30 21.62 4.61 -6.20
C GLN A 30 21.06 3.63 -7.23
N ARG A 31 21.67 2.44 -7.35
CA ARG A 31 21.15 1.38 -8.21
C ARG A 31 19.78 0.86 -7.73
N ALA A 32 19.60 0.65 -6.43
CA ALA A 32 18.35 0.25 -5.84
C ALA A 32 17.24 1.30 -6.10
N ASP A 33 17.55 2.59 -5.94
CA ASP A 33 16.63 3.70 -6.23
C ASP A 33 16.21 3.71 -7.71
N SER A 34 17.14 3.52 -8.64
CA SER A 34 16.85 3.47 -10.08
C SER A 34 16.01 2.25 -10.51
N LEU A 35 16.08 1.15 -9.79
CA LEU A 35 15.35 -0.10 -10.10
C LEU A 35 13.99 -0.19 -9.40
N MET A 36 13.70 0.71 -8.47
CA MET A 36 12.58 0.61 -7.54
C MET A 36 11.21 0.50 -8.22
N THR A 37 11.03 1.21 -9.34
CA THR A 37 9.75 1.23 -10.08
C THR A 37 9.56 -0.05 -10.89
N ASP A 38 10.60 -0.50 -11.60
CA ASP A 38 10.48 -1.57 -12.58
C ASP A 38 10.76 -2.97 -12.00
N TYR A 39 11.62 -3.04 -10.97
CA TYR A 39 12.10 -4.30 -10.40
C TYR A 39 12.08 -4.30 -8.85
N PRO A 40 10.91 -4.04 -8.20
CA PRO A 40 10.83 -3.88 -6.74
C PRO A 40 11.32 -5.11 -5.97
N ASP A 41 11.08 -6.33 -6.45
CA ASP A 41 11.53 -7.55 -5.76
C ASP A 41 13.07 -7.71 -5.80
N SER A 42 13.69 -7.27 -6.90
CA SER A 42 15.15 -7.22 -7.02
C SER A 42 15.74 -6.20 -6.06
N VAL A 43 15.07 -5.06 -5.85
CA VAL A 43 15.49 -4.04 -4.88
C VAL A 43 15.46 -4.60 -3.47
N LEU A 44 14.39 -5.28 -3.06
CA LEU A 44 14.33 -5.91 -1.73
C LEU A 44 15.47 -6.91 -1.53
N SER A 45 15.77 -7.70 -2.56
CA SER A 45 16.90 -8.65 -2.51
C SER A 45 18.25 -7.95 -2.38
N LEU A 46 18.47 -6.81 -3.08
CA LEU A 46 19.67 -6.00 -2.95
C LEU A 46 19.79 -5.38 -1.55
N LEU A 47 18.69 -4.86 -1.00
CA LEU A 47 18.67 -4.27 0.34
C LEU A 47 18.91 -5.33 1.43
N ALA A 48 18.36 -6.53 1.28
CA ALA A 48 18.55 -7.63 2.22
C ALA A 48 20.03 -8.02 2.37
N GLN A 49 20.80 -8.01 1.28
CA GLN A 49 22.24 -8.27 1.30
C GLN A 49 23.04 -7.23 2.11
N GLN A 50 22.48 -6.03 2.32
CA GLN A 50 23.12 -4.97 3.07
C GLN A 50 22.74 -4.94 4.55
N GLN A 51 21.83 -5.78 4.99
CA GLN A 51 21.26 -5.73 6.34
C GLN A 51 22.35 -5.92 7.43
N GLU A 52 23.35 -6.77 7.17
CA GLU A 52 24.46 -7.00 8.10
C GLU A 52 25.47 -5.83 8.14
N HIS A 53 25.46 -4.98 7.13
CA HIS A 53 26.40 -3.85 6.96
C HIS A 53 25.81 -2.49 7.33
N LEU A 54 24.56 -2.43 7.83
CA LEU A 54 23.90 -1.16 8.16
C LEU A 54 24.67 -0.33 9.22
N ALA A 55 25.48 -0.97 10.05
CA ALA A 55 26.34 -0.31 11.03
C ALA A 55 27.47 0.51 10.39
N ASP A 56 27.83 0.20 9.15
CA ASP A 56 28.91 0.86 8.40
C ASP A 56 28.39 2.02 7.52
N PHE A 57 27.05 2.18 7.43
CA PHE A 57 26.42 3.23 6.65
C PHE A 57 26.58 4.59 7.31
N SER A 58 26.82 5.63 6.52
CA SER A 58 26.61 7.01 6.96
C SER A 58 25.13 7.27 7.27
N GLU A 59 24.83 8.38 7.94
CA GLU A 59 23.43 8.76 8.22
C GLU A 59 22.61 8.91 6.92
N GLU A 60 23.17 9.55 5.88
CA GLU A 60 22.55 9.69 4.56
C GLU A 60 22.25 8.33 3.92
N GLU A 61 23.22 7.42 3.95
CA GLU A 61 23.07 6.08 3.39
C GLU A 61 22.01 5.26 4.16
N LEU A 62 22.01 5.34 5.49
CA LEU A 62 21.01 4.66 6.31
C LEU A 62 19.59 5.21 6.06
N MET A 63 19.44 6.54 5.99
CA MET A 63 18.14 7.15 5.70
C MET A 63 17.68 6.82 4.27
N SER A 64 18.60 6.76 3.30
CA SER A 64 18.31 6.34 1.93
C SER A 64 17.90 4.86 1.85
N TYR A 65 18.58 3.98 2.58
CA TYR A 65 18.20 2.56 2.69
C TYR A 65 16.75 2.40 3.22
N VAL A 66 16.45 3.08 4.34
CA VAL A 66 15.12 3.05 4.95
C VAL A 66 14.05 3.59 4.00
N TRP A 67 14.36 4.68 3.32
CA TRP A 67 13.47 5.30 2.33
C TRP A 67 13.15 4.38 1.17
N ILE A 68 14.16 3.80 0.52
CA ILE A 68 13.98 2.90 -0.63
C ILE A 68 13.19 1.67 -0.20
N LYS A 69 13.51 1.07 0.95
CA LYS A 69 12.78 -0.06 1.50
C LYS A 69 11.30 0.27 1.69
N ALA A 70 11.00 1.41 2.33
CA ALA A 70 9.64 1.85 2.59
C ALA A 70 8.86 2.17 1.29
N MET A 71 9.51 2.76 0.29
CA MET A 71 8.91 3.00 -1.02
C MET A 71 8.46 1.69 -1.68
N VAL A 72 9.31 0.65 -1.65
CA VAL A 72 8.97 -0.66 -2.22
C VAL A 72 7.86 -1.34 -1.40
N HIS A 73 7.93 -1.28 -0.06
CA HIS A 73 6.88 -1.82 0.80
C HIS A 73 5.53 -1.15 0.51
N SER A 74 5.51 0.18 0.40
CA SER A 74 4.30 0.94 0.05
C SER A 74 3.74 0.56 -1.32
N ALA A 75 4.60 0.49 -2.36
CA ALA A 75 4.19 0.16 -3.72
C ALA A 75 3.66 -1.28 -3.87
N ARG A 76 4.18 -2.21 -3.08
CA ARG A 76 3.80 -3.64 -3.10
C ARG A 76 2.74 -4.00 -2.05
N ASN A 77 2.23 -3.01 -1.31
CA ASN A 77 1.33 -3.21 -0.18
C ASN A 77 1.87 -4.25 0.83
N ILE A 78 3.19 -4.21 1.07
CA ILE A 78 3.85 -5.00 2.10
C ILE A 78 3.72 -4.26 3.42
N SER A 79 3.55 -5.00 4.51
CA SER A 79 3.48 -4.42 5.86
C SER A 79 4.70 -3.54 6.16
N MET A 80 4.43 -2.32 6.63
CA MET A 80 5.45 -1.35 7.01
C MET A 80 5.68 -1.30 8.53
N THR A 81 5.07 -2.20 9.29
CA THR A 81 5.20 -2.23 10.76
C THR A 81 6.64 -2.35 11.23
N GLU A 82 7.51 -2.98 10.44
CA GLU A 82 8.95 -3.12 10.70
C GLU A 82 9.78 -1.88 10.29
N ASP A 83 9.19 -0.92 9.58
CA ASP A 83 9.90 0.25 9.07
C ASP A 83 9.97 1.38 10.11
N SER A 84 10.32 1.04 11.35
CA SER A 84 10.27 1.94 12.51
C SER A 84 11.20 3.16 12.41
N LEU A 85 12.20 3.15 11.55
CA LEU A 85 13.05 4.30 11.23
C LEU A 85 12.47 5.22 10.15
N LEU A 86 11.38 4.83 9.49
CA LEU A 86 10.82 5.63 8.41
C LEU A 86 10.46 7.06 8.83
N PRO A 87 9.84 7.33 9.99
CA PRO A 87 9.60 8.71 10.41
C PRO A 87 10.89 9.55 10.46
N LYS A 88 12.00 8.95 10.91
CA LYS A 88 13.32 9.62 10.94
C LYS A 88 13.86 9.88 9.53
N ALA A 89 13.72 8.93 8.62
CA ALA A 89 14.12 9.10 7.23
C ALA A 89 13.29 10.19 6.54
N VAL A 90 11.99 10.24 6.79
CA VAL A 90 11.12 11.32 6.28
C VAL A 90 11.56 12.68 6.82
N ASP A 91 11.83 12.81 8.12
CA ASP A 91 12.29 14.06 8.72
C ASP A 91 13.67 14.47 8.22
N TYR A 92 14.56 13.50 7.93
CA TYR A 92 15.83 13.76 7.30
C TYR A 92 15.64 14.35 5.89
N PHE A 93 14.83 13.72 5.03
CA PHE A 93 14.60 14.21 3.67
C PHE A 93 13.76 15.48 3.60
N ARG A 94 12.95 15.81 4.61
CA ARG A 94 12.32 17.13 4.75
C ARG A 94 13.33 18.26 4.90
N LYS A 95 14.48 17.98 5.51
CA LYS A 95 15.55 18.97 5.73
C LYS A 95 16.56 19.01 4.59
N HIS A 96 16.82 17.88 3.94
CA HIS A 96 17.93 17.69 3.01
C HIS A 96 17.49 17.21 1.62
N GLY A 97 16.23 16.84 1.46
CA GLY A 97 15.69 16.30 0.22
C GLY A 97 15.20 17.38 -0.75
N ASP A 98 14.99 16.95 -1.98
CA ASP A 98 14.26 17.74 -2.95
C ASP A 98 12.76 17.76 -2.65
N ARG A 99 12.03 18.64 -3.37
CA ARG A 99 10.58 18.83 -3.19
C ARG A 99 9.79 17.54 -3.42
N GLU A 100 10.18 16.72 -4.38
CA GLU A 100 9.51 15.47 -4.70
C GLU A 100 9.59 14.48 -3.53
N LYS A 101 10.80 14.31 -2.96
CA LYS A 101 10.97 13.47 -1.76
C LYS A 101 10.18 14.00 -0.57
N VAL A 102 10.13 15.32 -0.38
CA VAL A 102 9.33 15.92 0.70
C VAL A 102 7.86 15.54 0.56
N MET A 103 7.28 15.67 -0.63
CA MET A 103 5.86 15.34 -0.88
C MET A 103 5.58 13.85 -0.74
N LYS A 104 6.43 12.99 -1.33
CA LYS A 104 6.33 11.53 -1.14
C LYS A 104 6.49 11.12 0.33
N GLY A 105 7.26 11.85 1.11
CA GLY A 105 7.45 11.61 2.54
C GLY A 105 6.15 11.67 3.35
N TYR A 106 5.23 12.59 3.02
CA TYR A 106 3.92 12.65 3.66
C TYR A 106 3.11 11.36 3.43
N ILE A 107 3.10 10.87 2.21
CA ILE A 107 2.39 9.63 1.84
C ILE A 107 3.02 8.43 2.54
N LEU A 108 4.34 8.30 2.50
CA LEU A 108 5.05 7.17 3.13
C LEU A 108 4.84 7.14 4.64
N LYS A 109 4.94 8.30 5.31
CA LYS A 109 4.73 8.38 6.75
C LYS A 109 3.28 8.09 7.12
N ALA A 110 2.31 8.58 6.34
CA ALA A 110 0.90 8.26 6.53
C ALA A 110 0.64 6.76 6.35
N ASN A 111 1.21 6.11 5.32
CA ASN A 111 1.12 4.67 5.13
C ASN A 111 1.73 3.90 6.32
N TYR A 112 2.89 4.31 6.81
CA TYR A 112 3.49 3.71 8.00
C TYR A 112 2.58 3.84 9.22
N LEU A 113 2.04 5.05 9.47
CA LEU A 113 1.13 5.31 10.57
C LEU A 113 -0.14 4.46 10.49
N LYS A 114 -0.67 4.26 9.27
CA LYS A 114 -1.77 3.34 9.01
C LYS A 114 -1.42 1.90 9.41
N TRP A 115 -0.24 1.39 9.01
CA TRP A 115 0.19 0.03 9.35
C TRP A 115 0.40 -0.22 10.84
N ILE A 116 0.67 0.82 11.63
CA ILE A 116 0.80 0.74 13.10
C ILE A 116 -0.47 1.20 13.84
N ASP A 117 -1.61 1.26 13.14
CA ASP A 117 -2.95 1.61 13.66
C ASP A 117 -3.04 3.03 14.27
N ARG A 118 -2.24 3.97 13.76
CA ARG A 118 -2.27 5.40 14.14
C ARG A 118 -2.96 6.24 13.06
N LEU A 119 -4.23 5.99 12.84
CA LEU A 119 -4.96 6.46 11.67
C LEU A 119 -5.25 7.97 11.70
N ASP A 120 -5.57 8.54 12.87
CA ASP A 120 -5.76 9.99 12.99
C ASP A 120 -4.46 10.76 12.75
N ASP A 121 -3.34 10.22 13.19
CA ASP A 121 -2.02 10.79 12.91
C ASP A 121 -1.66 10.70 11.42
N ALA A 122 -2.07 9.62 10.75
CA ALA A 122 -1.90 9.47 9.30
C ALA A 122 -2.68 10.54 8.52
N ILE A 123 -3.93 10.81 8.92
CA ILE A 123 -4.76 11.87 8.33
C ILE A 123 -4.12 13.25 8.59
N ALA A 124 -3.68 13.55 9.81
CA ALA A 124 -3.04 14.81 10.16
C ALA A 124 -1.73 15.03 9.37
N GLU A 125 -0.97 13.96 9.13
CA GLU A 125 0.24 13.99 8.31
C GLU A 125 -0.09 14.38 6.86
N LEU A 126 -1.13 13.78 6.26
CA LEU A 126 -1.57 14.12 4.91
C LEU A 126 -2.15 15.53 4.82
N ASP A 127 -2.90 16.00 5.82
CA ASP A 127 -3.41 17.36 5.87
C ASP A 127 -2.26 18.38 5.88
N SER A 128 -1.19 18.10 6.61
CA SER A 128 0.02 18.92 6.60
C SER A 128 0.67 18.96 5.21
N GLY A 129 0.74 17.81 4.52
CA GLY A 129 1.22 17.71 3.15
C GLY A 129 0.37 18.49 2.16
N VAL A 130 -0.97 18.37 2.25
CA VAL A 130 -1.93 19.11 1.42
C VAL A 130 -1.76 20.62 1.61
N ALA A 131 -1.64 21.09 2.85
CA ALA A 131 -1.41 22.50 3.14
C ALA A 131 -0.11 23.02 2.50
N GLN A 132 0.98 22.25 2.61
CA GLN A 132 2.25 22.62 2.00
C GLN A 132 2.20 22.59 0.47
N ALA A 133 1.56 21.60 -0.12
CA ALA A 133 1.39 21.51 -1.58
C ALA A 133 0.53 22.67 -2.12
N LYS A 134 -0.55 23.05 -1.41
CA LYS A 134 -1.40 24.22 -1.75
C LYS A 134 -0.59 25.53 -1.71
N GLN A 135 0.22 25.74 -0.67
CA GLN A 135 1.10 26.92 -0.56
C GLN A 135 2.11 26.99 -1.71
N ALA A 136 2.54 25.86 -2.20
CA ALA A 136 3.49 25.75 -3.31
C ALA A 136 2.84 25.75 -4.70
N ASN A 137 1.52 25.88 -4.79
CA ASN A 137 0.72 25.79 -6.04
C ASN A 137 0.98 24.46 -6.80
N ASP A 138 1.15 23.36 -6.07
CA ASP A 138 1.47 22.05 -6.63
C ASP A 138 0.21 21.18 -6.75
N SER A 139 -0.55 21.41 -7.81
CA SER A 139 -1.83 20.73 -8.05
C SER A 139 -1.71 19.20 -8.07
N VAL A 140 -0.61 18.66 -8.61
CA VAL A 140 -0.40 17.21 -8.71
C VAL A 140 -0.27 16.60 -7.31
N ASN A 141 0.59 17.17 -6.46
CA ASN A 141 0.75 16.66 -5.10
C ASN A 141 -0.48 16.93 -4.22
N VAL A 142 -1.20 18.05 -4.41
CA VAL A 142 -2.50 18.27 -3.71
C VAL A 142 -3.47 17.14 -4.05
N ARG A 143 -3.65 16.83 -5.34
CA ARG A 143 -4.51 15.74 -5.81
C ARG A 143 -4.14 14.41 -5.17
N ASP A 144 -2.86 14.05 -5.26
CA ASP A 144 -2.40 12.74 -4.82
C ASP A 144 -2.52 12.58 -3.30
N LEU A 145 -2.17 13.61 -2.52
CA LEU A 145 -2.32 13.61 -1.06
C LEU A 145 -3.78 13.52 -0.63
N LEU A 146 -4.70 14.25 -1.27
CA LEU A 146 -6.13 14.16 -1.00
C LEU A 146 -6.69 12.77 -1.34
N TYR A 147 -6.22 12.16 -2.42
CA TYR A 147 -6.62 10.81 -2.80
C TYR A 147 -6.12 9.77 -1.78
N TYR A 148 -4.88 9.88 -1.31
CA TYR A 148 -4.36 9.02 -0.23
C TYR A 148 -5.15 9.23 1.08
N LYS A 149 -5.51 10.47 1.40
CA LYS A 149 -6.36 10.75 2.56
C LYS A 149 -7.71 10.06 2.43
N ALA A 150 -8.35 10.14 1.26
CA ALA A 150 -9.62 9.45 0.98
C ALA A 150 -9.50 7.93 1.20
N ASN A 151 -8.39 7.29 0.78
CA ASN A 151 -8.17 5.88 1.01
C ASN A 151 -8.06 5.53 2.51
N ILE A 152 -7.35 6.34 3.29
CA ILE A 152 -7.23 6.12 4.75
C ILE A 152 -8.59 6.31 5.45
N VAL A 153 -9.35 7.34 5.09
CA VAL A 153 -10.71 7.56 5.63
C VAL A 153 -11.64 6.39 5.29
N TYR A 154 -11.54 5.85 4.07
CA TYR A 154 -12.30 4.67 3.65
C TYR A 154 -12.02 3.46 4.55
N GLU A 155 -10.74 3.17 4.79
CA GLU A 155 -10.34 2.02 5.61
C GLU A 155 -10.73 2.20 7.09
N LEU A 156 -10.58 3.42 7.62
CA LEU A 156 -10.77 3.74 9.02
C LEU A 156 -12.24 3.88 9.42
N ARG A 157 -12.95 4.79 8.74
CA ARG A 157 -14.25 5.27 9.21
C ARG A 157 -15.40 4.68 8.42
N ARG A 158 -15.12 4.16 7.22
CA ARG A 158 -16.12 3.74 6.25
C ARG A 158 -17.18 4.82 6.00
N ASP A 159 -16.79 6.09 6.18
CA ASP A 159 -17.64 7.22 5.80
C ASP A 159 -17.50 7.48 4.31
N TYR A 160 -18.31 6.78 3.54
CA TYR A 160 -18.28 6.82 2.08
C TYR A 160 -18.62 8.20 1.50
N ARG A 161 -19.34 9.07 2.26
CA ARG A 161 -19.63 10.45 1.86
C ARG A 161 -18.40 11.33 2.02
N GLU A 162 -17.70 11.22 3.13
CA GLU A 162 -16.44 11.94 3.38
C GLU A 162 -15.39 11.51 2.34
N VAL A 163 -15.27 10.19 2.06
CA VAL A 163 -14.38 9.67 1.01
C VAL A 163 -14.73 10.27 -0.35
N ALA A 164 -15.99 10.24 -0.76
CA ALA A 164 -16.43 10.80 -2.04
C ALA A 164 -16.14 12.31 -2.13
N SER A 165 -16.28 13.06 -1.04
CA SER A 165 -15.93 14.48 -0.96
C SER A 165 -14.45 14.72 -1.22
N HIS A 166 -13.56 13.97 -0.55
CA HIS A 166 -12.11 14.10 -0.74
C HIS A 166 -11.67 13.72 -2.16
N VAL A 167 -12.26 12.65 -2.74
CA VAL A 167 -11.94 12.28 -4.13
C VAL A 167 -12.44 13.33 -5.12
N LYS A 168 -13.65 13.89 -4.92
CA LYS A 168 -14.15 15.01 -5.74
C LYS A 168 -13.23 16.23 -5.64
N GLU A 169 -12.80 16.60 -4.43
CA GLU A 169 -11.82 17.68 -4.24
C GLU A 169 -10.51 17.37 -4.97
N ALA A 170 -9.96 16.16 -4.81
CA ALA A 170 -8.73 15.76 -5.50
C ALA A 170 -8.83 15.92 -7.01
N LEU A 171 -9.97 15.54 -7.61
CA LEU A 171 -10.21 15.66 -9.05
C LEU A 171 -10.25 17.12 -9.53
N THR A 172 -10.58 18.12 -8.69
CA THR A 172 -10.53 19.55 -9.07
C THR A 172 -9.09 20.04 -9.32
N TYR A 173 -8.09 19.35 -8.76
CA TYR A 173 -6.68 19.66 -8.98
C TYR A 173 -6.06 18.91 -10.17
N SER A 174 -6.88 18.21 -10.97
CA SER A 174 -6.42 17.51 -12.16
C SER A 174 -6.61 18.41 -13.40
N PRO A 175 -5.54 18.90 -14.02
CA PRO A 175 -5.65 19.80 -15.18
C PRO A 175 -6.23 19.09 -16.41
N ASP A 176 -6.04 17.78 -16.50
CA ASP A 176 -6.57 16.94 -17.57
C ASP A 176 -7.44 15.82 -16.98
N THR A 177 -8.76 15.96 -17.12
CA THR A 177 -9.73 14.96 -16.65
C THR A 177 -9.89 13.77 -17.60
N THR A 178 -9.14 13.74 -18.71
CA THR A 178 -9.11 12.64 -19.67
C THR A 178 -7.90 11.73 -19.46
N SER A 179 -6.98 12.12 -18.57
CA SER A 179 -5.79 11.32 -18.26
C SER A 179 -6.16 9.93 -17.76
N PRO A 180 -5.64 8.89 -18.38
CA PRO A 180 -5.86 7.50 -17.99
C PRO A 180 -5.51 7.20 -16.54
N ALA A 181 -4.55 7.92 -15.97
CA ALA A 181 -4.16 7.79 -14.56
C ALA A 181 -5.31 8.09 -13.58
N LEU A 182 -6.34 8.81 -14.03
CA LEU A 182 -7.51 9.12 -13.20
C LEU A 182 -8.59 8.03 -13.19
N ALA A 183 -8.48 6.99 -14.02
CA ALA A 183 -9.47 5.91 -14.07
C ALA A 183 -9.75 5.31 -12.69
N GLY A 184 -8.68 5.05 -11.91
CA GLY A 184 -8.79 4.54 -10.54
C GLY A 184 -9.49 5.51 -9.58
N MET A 185 -9.27 6.81 -9.73
CA MET A 185 -9.94 7.83 -8.89
C MET A 185 -11.43 7.90 -9.21
N PHE A 186 -11.81 7.90 -10.50
CA PHE A 186 -13.22 7.86 -10.89
C PHE A 186 -13.90 6.56 -10.43
N TYR A 187 -13.23 5.43 -10.54
CA TYR A 187 -13.73 4.16 -10.04
C TYR A 187 -13.93 4.20 -8.52
N PHE A 188 -12.95 4.71 -7.75
CA PHE A 188 -13.06 4.82 -6.30
C PHE A 188 -14.19 5.76 -5.88
N LEU A 189 -14.36 6.88 -6.60
CA LEU A 189 -15.49 7.77 -6.42
C LEU A 189 -16.83 7.07 -6.69
N ALA A 190 -16.90 6.30 -7.79
CA ALA A 190 -18.10 5.56 -8.17
C ALA A 190 -18.54 4.56 -7.10
N ILE A 191 -17.60 3.78 -6.55
CA ILE A 191 -17.89 2.84 -5.45
C ILE A 191 -18.50 3.57 -4.27
N ASN A 192 -17.84 4.62 -3.78
CA ASN A 192 -18.27 5.30 -2.56
C ASN A 192 -19.63 6.00 -2.75
N LEU A 193 -19.90 6.56 -3.91
CA LEU A 193 -21.20 7.11 -4.25
C LEU A 193 -22.28 6.03 -4.34
N GLY A 194 -21.97 4.87 -4.93
CA GLY A 194 -22.89 3.75 -5.00
C GLY A 194 -23.23 3.17 -3.62
N LEU A 195 -22.27 3.15 -2.70
CA LEU A 195 -22.50 2.68 -1.32
C LEU A 195 -23.43 3.60 -0.52
N VAL A 196 -23.50 4.90 -0.87
CA VAL A 196 -24.43 5.84 -0.24
C VAL A 196 -25.74 6.04 -1.05
N GLY A 197 -25.91 5.29 -2.14
CA GLY A 197 -27.11 5.36 -2.98
C GLY A 197 -27.19 6.61 -3.87
N ASP A 198 -26.06 7.22 -4.21
CA ASP A 198 -25.99 8.39 -5.09
C ASP A 198 -25.98 7.92 -6.56
N ASP A 199 -26.99 8.30 -7.32
CA ASP A 199 -27.18 7.90 -8.73
C ASP A 199 -26.02 8.32 -9.65
N SER A 200 -25.28 9.35 -9.28
CA SER A 200 -24.09 9.79 -10.03
C SER A 200 -22.98 8.73 -10.07
N SER A 201 -23.04 7.72 -9.21
CA SER A 201 -22.12 6.55 -9.22
C SER A 201 -22.04 5.91 -10.60
N THR A 202 -23.19 5.76 -11.29
CA THR A 202 -23.29 5.21 -12.65
C THR A 202 -22.38 5.97 -13.64
N TYR A 203 -22.43 7.30 -13.63
CA TYR A 203 -21.60 8.14 -14.49
C TYR A 203 -20.11 7.91 -14.27
N TYR A 204 -19.69 7.85 -13.02
CA TYR A 204 -18.27 7.67 -12.68
C TYR A 204 -17.77 6.25 -12.96
N TYR A 205 -18.61 5.21 -12.82
CA TYR A 205 -18.29 3.85 -13.27
C TYR A 205 -18.08 3.81 -14.79
N GLU A 206 -19.01 4.37 -15.56
CA GLU A 206 -18.92 4.40 -17.03
C GLU A 206 -17.67 5.15 -17.49
N LYS A 207 -17.35 6.28 -16.83
CA LYS A 207 -16.15 7.05 -17.12
C LYS A 207 -14.88 6.25 -16.81
N SER A 208 -14.79 5.59 -15.68
CA SER A 208 -13.62 4.76 -15.31
C SER A 208 -13.42 3.59 -16.28
N ILE A 209 -14.51 2.94 -16.68
CA ILE A 209 -14.52 1.85 -17.67
C ILE A 209 -14.01 2.34 -19.03
N ALA A 210 -14.54 3.47 -19.54
CA ALA A 210 -14.12 4.04 -20.81
C ALA A 210 -12.62 4.40 -20.81
N MET A 211 -12.10 4.91 -19.69
CA MET A 211 -10.67 5.22 -19.54
C MET A 211 -9.80 3.97 -19.49
N ALA A 212 -10.21 2.93 -18.75
CA ALA A 212 -9.50 1.66 -18.73
C ALA A 212 -9.47 0.98 -20.12
N GLU A 213 -10.57 1.08 -20.85
CA GLU A 213 -10.67 0.58 -22.22
C GLU A 213 -9.74 1.33 -23.18
N ALA A 214 -9.71 2.67 -23.10
CA ALA A 214 -8.79 3.51 -23.89
C ALA A 214 -7.31 3.19 -23.60
N ASN A 215 -6.98 2.84 -22.36
CA ASN A 215 -5.65 2.42 -21.92
C ASN A 215 -5.29 0.99 -22.33
N LYS A 216 -6.24 0.21 -22.85
CA LYS A 216 -6.09 -1.22 -23.12
C LYS A 216 -5.71 -2.02 -21.86
N ASP A 217 -6.10 -1.56 -20.69
CA ASP A 217 -5.86 -2.23 -19.43
C ASP A 217 -7.01 -3.19 -19.11
N THR A 218 -6.93 -4.39 -19.69
CA THR A 218 -7.98 -5.40 -19.58
C THR A 218 -8.23 -5.83 -18.12
N ALA A 219 -7.22 -5.86 -17.29
CA ALA A 219 -7.36 -6.27 -15.90
C ALA A 219 -8.19 -5.26 -15.09
N TYR A 220 -7.84 -3.97 -15.17
CA TYR A 220 -8.63 -2.92 -14.51
C TYR A 220 -10.00 -2.75 -15.16
N LEU A 221 -10.11 -2.87 -16.48
CA LEU A 221 -11.40 -2.87 -17.18
C LEU A 221 -12.36 -3.92 -16.60
N CYS A 222 -11.92 -5.18 -16.51
CA CYS A 222 -12.71 -6.27 -15.93
C CYS A 222 -13.02 -6.02 -14.44
N HIS A 223 -12.06 -5.49 -13.69
CA HIS A 223 -12.25 -5.14 -12.29
C HIS A 223 -13.35 -4.08 -12.10
N TYR A 224 -13.32 -3.01 -12.89
CA TYR A 224 -14.32 -1.93 -12.82
C TYR A 224 -15.69 -2.40 -13.29
N MET A 225 -15.77 -3.17 -14.38
CA MET A 225 -17.03 -3.74 -14.88
C MET A 225 -17.70 -4.66 -13.87
N ARG A 226 -16.94 -5.53 -13.21
CA ARG A 226 -17.48 -6.42 -12.16
C ARG A 226 -18.07 -5.65 -10.99
N ASN A 227 -17.37 -4.63 -10.48
CA ASN A 227 -17.90 -3.83 -9.37
C ASN A 227 -19.08 -2.95 -9.81
N TYR A 228 -19.09 -2.49 -11.06
CA TYR A 228 -20.25 -1.80 -11.62
C TYR A 228 -21.45 -2.74 -11.74
N ALA A 229 -21.25 -3.98 -12.16
CA ALA A 229 -22.32 -4.98 -12.20
C ALA A 229 -22.95 -5.19 -10.82
N SER A 230 -22.13 -5.33 -9.76
CA SER A 230 -22.62 -5.41 -8.38
C SER A 230 -23.39 -4.14 -7.94
N ASN A 231 -22.96 -2.97 -8.36
CA ASN A 231 -23.68 -1.71 -8.06
C ASN A 231 -25.03 -1.62 -8.81
N LEU A 232 -25.09 -2.06 -10.06
CA LEU A 232 -26.29 -2.06 -10.87
C LEU A 232 -27.39 -2.99 -10.32
N MET A 233 -27.00 -4.11 -9.72
CA MET A 233 -27.94 -5.01 -9.05
C MET A 233 -28.69 -4.26 -7.93
N ARG A 234 -28.00 -3.47 -7.13
CA ARG A 234 -28.61 -2.64 -6.07
C ARG A 234 -29.55 -1.57 -6.61
N SER A 235 -29.38 -1.16 -7.86
CA SER A 235 -30.21 -0.17 -8.56
C SER A 235 -31.26 -0.81 -9.46
N GLU A 236 -31.55 -2.10 -9.29
CA GLU A 236 -32.57 -2.86 -10.06
C GLU A 236 -32.30 -2.96 -11.57
N LYS A 237 -31.07 -2.68 -12.03
CA LYS A 237 -30.67 -2.72 -13.44
C LYS A 237 -29.99 -4.07 -13.76
N VAL A 238 -30.70 -5.16 -13.50
CA VAL A 238 -30.17 -6.51 -13.47
C VAL A 238 -29.68 -6.99 -14.85
N GLU A 239 -30.40 -6.65 -15.95
CA GLU A 239 -30.00 -7.04 -17.31
C GLU A 239 -28.65 -6.43 -17.69
N LYS A 240 -28.42 -5.16 -17.33
CA LYS A 240 -27.13 -4.49 -17.57
C LYS A 240 -26.03 -5.10 -16.74
N SER A 241 -26.33 -5.46 -15.48
CA SER A 241 -25.39 -6.19 -14.60
C SER A 241 -24.98 -7.53 -15.23
N ASN A 242 -25.94 -8.33 -15.69
CA ASN A 242 -25.69 -9.61 -16.36
C ASN A 242 -24.84 -9.44 -17.63
N ALA A 243 -25.11 -8.42 -18.43
CA ALA A 243 -24.35 -8.12 -19.65
C ALA A 243 -22.89 -7.79 -19.34
N LEU A 244 -22.63 -7.01 -18.28
CA LEU A 244 -21.28 -6.68 -17.85
C LEU A 244 -20.50 -7.91 -17.40
N ILE A 245 -21.10 -8.81 -16.63
CA ILE A 245 -20.43 -10.04 -16.19
C ILE A 245 -20.10 -10.94 -17.39
N ARG A 246 -21.00 -11.07 -18.37
CA ARG A 246 -20.72 -11.82 -19.61
C ARG A 246 -19.52 -11.21 -20.36
N ARG A 247 -19.47 -9.90 -20.50
CA ARG A 247 -18.35 -9.20 -21.15
C ARG A 247 -17.02 -9.40 -20.37
N VAL A 248 -17.05 -9.41 -19.04
CA VAL A 248 -15.88 -9.76 -18.20
C VAL A 248 -15.35 -11.14 -18.54
N TRP A 249 -16.24 -12.14 -18.70
CA TRP A 249 -15.86 -13.51 -19.04
C TRP A 249 -15.34 -13.66 -20.49
N GLU A 250 -15.86 -12.86 -21.42
CA GLU A 250 -15.34 -12.80 -22.80
C GLU A 250 -13.92 -12.23 -22.83
N LEU A 251 -13.67 -11.16 -22.08
CA LEU A 251 -12.35 -10.50 -22.01
C LEU A 251 -11.32 -11.30 -21.21
N MET A 252 -11.76 -11.96 -20.14
CA MET A 252 -10.91 -12.78 -19.27
C MET A 252 -11.61 -14.11 -18.91
N PRO A 253 -11.54 -15.13 -19.79
CA PRO A 253 -12.20 -16.42 -19.55
C PRO A 253 -11.80 -17.10 -18.25
N VAL A 254 -10.58 -16.87 -17.77
CA VAL A 254 -10.09 -17.37 -16.48
C VAL A 254 -10.96 -16.91 -15.30
N TYR A 255 -11.62 -15.76 -15.41
CA TYR A 255 -12.50 -15.27 -14.35
C TYR A 255 -13.78 -16.09 -14.23
N ARG A 256 -14.27 -16.61 -15.35
CA ARG A 256 -15.38 -17.57 -15.33
C ARG A 256 -15.01 -18.86 -14.61
N GLU A 257 -13.77 -19.32 -14.78
CA GLU A 257 -13.32 -20.60 -14.21
C GLU A 257 -12.91 -20.54 -12.75
N LYS A 258 -12.36 -19.39 -12.30
CA LYS A 258 -11.65 -19.28 -11.02
C LYS A 258 -12.11 -18.11 -10.14
N MET A 259 -13.05 -17.29 -10.59
CA MET A 259 -13.49 -16.13 -9.83
C MET A 259 -14.96 -16.30 -9.39
N ALA A 260 -15.16 -16.98 -8.27
CA ALA A 260 -16.49 -17.28 -7.70
C ALA A 260 -17.36 -16.03 -7.54
N VAL A 261 -16.79 -14.87 -7.21
CA VAL A 261 -17.54 -13.61 -7.03
C VAL A 261 -18.28 -13.18 -8.30
N THR A 262 -17.79 -13.48 -9.50
CA THR A 262 -18.52 -13.15 -10.75
C THR A 262 -19.77 -13.97 -10.90
N HIS A 263 -19.75 -15.23 -10.49
CA HIS A 263 -20.95 -16.09 -10.43
C HIS A 263 -21.89 -15.66 -9.31
N ALA A 264 -21.36 -15.27 -8.14
CA ALA A 264 -22.15 -14.78 -7.02
C ALA A 264 -23.03 -13.58 -7.41
N ILE A 265 -22.49 -12.63 -8.19
CA ILE A 265 -23.28 -11.51 -8.73
C ILE A 265 -24.45 -12.00 -9.58
N LEU A 266 -24.26 -13.05 -10.39
CA LEU A 266 -25.35 -13.64 -11.18
C LEU A 266 -26.36 -14.37 -10.29
N VAL A 267 -25.91 -15.04 -9.22
CA VAL A 267 -26.83 -15.63 -8.22
C VAL A 267 -27.76 -14.57 -7.66
N GLU A 268 -27.20 -13.46 -7.17
CA GLU A 268 -27.99 -12.34 -6.63
C GLU A 268 -28.95 -11.76 -7.67
N ASN A 269 -28.49 -11.59 -8.92
CA ASN A 269 -29.30 -11.09 -10.02
C ASN A 269 -30.49 -12.03 -10.32
N PHE A 270 -30.28 -13.35 -10.38
CA PHE A 270 -31.34 -14.31 -10.65
C PHE A 270 -32.28 -14.52 -9.46
N LEU A 271 -31.78 -14.38 -8.22
CA LEU A 271 -32.64 -14.33 -7.03
C LEU A 271 -33.60 -13.12 -7.09
N TYR A 272 -33.07 -11.96 -7.47
CA TYR A 272 -33.89 -10.75 -7.65
C TYR A 272 -35.00 -10.97 -8.72
N LEU A 273 -34.64 -11.59 -9.84
CA LEU A 273 -35.58 -11.94 -10.91
C LEU A 273 -36.51 -13.11 -10.57
N ARG A 274 -36.39 -13.72 -9.40
CA ARG A 274 -37.08 -14.92 -8.96
C ARG A 274 -36.89 -16.14 -9.90
N GLN A 275 -35.77 -16.20 -10.58
CA GLN A 275 -35.35 -17.31 -11.45
C GLN A 275 -34.47 -18.28 -10.65
N LEU A 276 -35.11 -19.04 -9.76
CA LEU A 276 -34.44 -19.87 -8.75
C LEU A 276 -33.52 -20.94 -9.35
N ASP A 277 -33.97 -21.61 -10.45
CA ASP A 277 -33.15 -22.63 -11.13
C ASP A 277 -31.84 -22.03 -11.67
N SER A 278 -31.90 -20.81 -12.22
CA SER A 278 -30.73 -20.09 -12.68
C SER A 278 -29.84 -19.68 -11.52
N ALA A 279 -30.43 -19.22 -10.42
CA ALA A 279 -29.66 -18.87 -9.22
C ALA A 279 -28.92 -20.09 -8.66
N ALA A 280 -29.57 -21.23 -8.53
CA ALA A 280 -28.95 -22.48 -8.09
C ALA A 280 -27.86 -22.96 -9.03
N TYR A 281 -28.06 -22.87 -10.35
CA TYR A 281 -27.04 -23.22 -11.34
C TYR A 281 -25.76 -22.35 -11.18
N TYR A 282 -25.90 -21.02 -11.07
CA TYR A 282 -24.76 -20.15 -10.91
C TYR A 282 -24.09 -20.27 -9.54
N LEU A 283 -24.85 -20.67 -8.51
CA LEU A 283 -24.28 -20.95 -7.19
C LEU A 283 -23.38 -22.20 -7.22
N ASP A 284 -23.80 -23.26 -7.92
CA ASP A 284 -22.93 -24.43 -8.14
C ASP A 284 -21.67 -24.07 -8.90
N MET A 285 -21.79 -23.26 -9.97
CA MET A 285 -20.62 -22.75 -10.71
C MET A 285 -19.70 -21.89 -9.82
N ALA A 286 -20.25 -21.11 -8.88
CA ALA A 286 -19.47 -20.32 -7.94
C ALA A 286 -18.66 -21.20 -6.98
N TRP A 287 -19.26 -22.27 -6.45
CA TRP A 287 -18.56 -23.25 -5.62
C TRP A 287 -17.47 -24.00 -6.39
N GLN A 288 -17.71 -24.37 -7.64
CA GLN A 288 -16.69 -24.99 -8.50
C GLN A 288 -15.52 -24.03 -8.76
N ALA A 289 -15.79 -22.74 -9.01
CA ALA A 289 -14.75 -21.73 -9.21
C ALA A 289 -13.93 -21.50 -7.94
N GLU A 290 -14.57 -21.46 -6.77
CA GLU A 290 -13.87 -21.34 -5.47
C GLU A 290 -12.96 -22.55 -5.21
N ALA A 291 -13.44 -23.77 -5.45
CA ALA A 291 -12.63 -24.97 -5.29
C ALA A 291 -11.39 -25.00 -6.19
N LYS A 292 -11.51 -24.50 -7.42
CA LYS A 292 -10.35 -24.35 -8.34
C LYS A 292 -9.38 -23.27 -7.88
N ALA A 293 -9.88 -22.16 -7.36
CA ALA A 293 -9.06 -21.07 -6.84
C ALA A 293 -8.31 -21.50 -5.58
N GLU A 294 -8.96 -22.25 -4.68
CA GLU A 294 -8.36 -22.79 -3.45
C GLU A 294 -7.12 -23.63 -3.72
N GLN A 295 -7.15 -24.49 -4.73
CA GLN A 295 -6.02 -25.33 -5.10
C GLN A 295 -4.74 -24.55 -5.46
N GLN A 296 -4.90 -23.30 -5.91
CA GLN A 296 -3.80 -22.45 -6.36
C GLN A 296 -3.37 -21.40 -5.35
N SER A 297 -4.31 -20.82 -4.62
CA SER A 297 -4.08 -19.62 -3.79
C SER A 297 -4.47 -19.82 -2.33
N GLY A 298 -4.98 -21.00 -1.96
CA GLY A 298 -5.55 -21.27 -0.65
C GLY A 298 -6.98 -20.74 -0.49
N VAL A 299 -7.56 -20.97 0.69
CA VAL A 299 -8.95 -20.61 1.01
C VAL A 299 -9.13 -19.11 1.07
N ASN A 300 -10.08 -18.55 0.32
CA ASN A 300 -10.57 -17.18 0.49
C ASN A 300 -11.79 -17.17 1.41
N ILE A 301 -11.58 -16.82 2.68
CA ILE A 301 -12.63 -16.87 3.70
C ILE A 301 -13.80 -15.95 3.36
N SER A 302 -13.54 -14.72 2.87
CA SER A 302 -14.60 -13.77 2.53
C SER A 302 -15.48 -14.27 1.38
N THR A 303 -14.87 -14.90 0.37
CA THR A 303 -15.61 -15.49 -0.74
C THR A 303 -16.46 -16.66 -0.25
N ARG A 304 -15.92 -17.53 0.59
CA ARG A 304 -16.69 -18.66 1.15
C ARG A 304 -17.86 -18.23 2.02
N LEU A 305 -17.67 -17.21 2.85
CA LEU A 305 -18.77 -16.65 3.65
C LEU A 305 -19.91 -16.14 2.74
N LEU A 306 -19.57 -15.38 1.70
CA LEU A 306 -20.54 -14.94 0.70
C LEU A 306 -21.29 -16.12 0.05
N LEU A 307 -20.57 -17.17 -0.36
CA LEU A 307 -21.20 -18.34 -0.98
C LEU A 307 -22.11 -19.11 -0.01
N TYR A 308 -21.75 -19.21 1.27
CA TYR A 308 -22.64 -19.81 2.28
C TYR A 308 -23.89 -18.96 2.53
N GLU A 309 -23.75 -17.63 2.56
CA GLU A 309 -24.92 -16.74 2.66
C GLU A 309 -25.85 -16.91 1.46
N LEU A 310 -25.31 -16.94 0.25
CA LEU A 310 -26.10 -17.17 -0.98
C LEU A 310 -26.74 -18.56 -1.01
N GLN A 311 -26.02 -19.60 -0.55
CA GLN A 311 -26.57 -20.95 -0.43
C GLN A 311 -27.80 -20.96 0.47
N ASN A 312 -27.71 -20.32 1.65
CA ASN A 312 -28.85 -20.23 2.56
C ASN A 312 -30.06 -19.53 1.91
N VAL A 313 -29.83 -18.46 1.16
CA VAL A 313 -30.90 -17.71 0.49
C VAL A 313 -31.53 -18.55 -0.60
N VAL A 314 -30.74 -19.27 -1.42
CA VAL A 314 -31.22 -20.13 -2.49
C VAL A 314 -32.03 -21.32 -1.91
N ASP A 315 -31.48 -22.01 -0.89
CA ASP A 315 -32.14 -23.15 -0.24
C ASP A 315 -33.49 -22.74 0.37
N TYR A 316 -33.53 -21.59 1.05
CA TYR A 316 -34.76 -21.05 1.59
C TYR A 316 -35.77 -20.71 0.50
N ALA A 317 -35.31 -20.10 -0.59
CA ALA A 317 -36.20 -19.73 -1.69
C ALA A 317 -36.79 -20.95 -2.43
N MET A 318 -36.00 -22.03 -2.52
CA MET A 318 -36.44 -23.28 -3.21
C MET A 318 -37.22 -24.22 -2.31
N GLU A 319 -36.85 -24.38 -1.05
CA GLU A 319 -37.35 -25.45 -0.16
C GLU A 319 -38.18 -24.91 1.01
N GLY A 320 -38.23 -23.60 1.23
CA GLY A 320 -38.93 -22.97 2.36
C GLY A 320 -38.30 -23.25 3.72
N SER A 321 -37.08 -23.82 3.75
CA SER A 321 -36.33 -24.13 4.97
C SER A 321 -34.89 -23.66 4.88
N ILE A 322 -34.38 -23.14 5.98
CA ILE A 322 -32.95 -22.75 6.09
C ILE A 322 -32.19 -23.81 6.85
N SER A 323 -31.11 -24.33 6.28
CA SER A 323 -30.13 -25.17 6.96
C SER A 323 -29.20 -24.31 7.86
N THR A 324 -29.78 -23.40 8.67
CA THR A 324 -29.07 -22.37 9.46
C THR A 324 -28.02 -22.90 10.43
N ILE A 325 -28.20 -24.14 10.93
CA ILE A 325 -27.29 -24.70 11.94
C ILE A 325 -25.92 -25.08 11.35
N ARG A 326 -25.91 -25.45 10.07
CA ARG A 326 -24.69 -25.94 9.41
C ARG A 326 -23.76 -24.81 8.97
N THR A 327 -24.32 -23.72 8.46
CA THR A 327 -23.58 -22.59 7.90
C THR A 327 -23.10 -21.62 8.97
N GLY A 328 -23.88 -21.33 10.00
CA GLY A 328 -23.47 -20.47 11.11
C GLY A 328 -22.24 -21.02 11.83
N ARG A 329 -22.25 -22.29 12.25
CA ARG A 329 -21.10 -22.90 12.94
C ARG A 329 -19.85 -22.97 12.08
N PHE A 330 -19.97 -23.17 10.77
CA PHE A 330 -18.83 -23.22 9.87
C PHE A 330 -18.29 -21.82 9.61
N GLY A 331 -19.14 -20.82 9.41
CA GLY A 331 -18.76 -19.42 9.28
C GLY A 331 -18.03 -18.92 10.54
N ASP A 332 -18.57 -19.18 11.72
CA ASP A 332 -17.95 -18.84 13.00
C ASP A 332 -16.57 -19.52 13.17
N SER A 333 -16.46 -20.80 12.76
CA SER A 333 -15.19 -21.53 12.81
C SER A 333 -14.14 -20.95 11.87
N LEU A 334 -14.52 -20.52 10.67
CA LEU A 334 -13.63 -19.88 9.71
C LEU A 334 -13.15 -18.50 10.21
N ILE A 335 -14.08 -17.69 10.73
CA ILE A 335 -13.78 -16.38 11.30
C ILE A 335 -12.83 -16.54 12.49
N LEU A 336 -13.10 -17.49 13.38
CA LEU A 336 -12.24 -17.74 14.55
C LEU A 336 -10.87 -18.24 14.14
N ALA A 337 -10.79 -19.14 13.15
CA ALA A 337 -9.52 -19.66 12.64
C ALA A 337 -8.67 -18.54 12.00
N ASP A 338 -9.29 -17.65 11.22
CA ASP A 338 -8.61 -16.51 10.62
C ASP A 338 -8.17 -15.51 11.68
N TRP A 339 -9.03 -15.19 12.64
CA TRP A 339 -8.71 -14.30 13.76
C TRP A 339 -7.53 -14.83 14.59
N ASN A 340 -7.49 -16.12 14.91
CA ASN A 340 -6.38 -16.76 15.63
C ASN A 340 -5.09 -16.71 14.82
N LYS A 341 -5.16 -16.93 13.50
CA LYS A 341 -4.00 -16.82 12.61
C LYS A 341 -3.46 -15.40 12.57
N GLN A 342 -4.34 -14.40 12.42
CA GLN A 342 -3.95 -12.99 12.40
C GLN A 342 -3.39 -12.54 13.73
N SER A 343 -3.97 -12.96 14.87
CA SER A 343 -3.46 -12.67 16.21
C SER A 343 -2.06 -13.24 16.42
N THR A 344 -1.78 -14.47 15.97
CA THR A 344 -0.46 -15.09 16.06
C THR A 344 0.57 -14.35 15.19
N ILE A 345 0.18 -13.99 13.95
CA ILE A 345 1.02 -13.20 13.06
C ILE A 345 1.34 -11.85 13.69
N GLN A 346 0.33 -11.18 14.26
CA GLN A 346 0.51 -9.88 14.92
C GLN A 346 1.50 -9.97 16.08
N GLN A 347 1.41 -10.98 16.95
CA GLN A 347 2.36 -11.18 18.05
C GLN A 347 3.79 -11.40 17.55
N GLN A 348 3.96 -12.19 16.48
CA GLN A 348 5.28 -12.42 15.89
C GLN A 348 5.85 -11.12 15.30
N MET A 349 5.01 -10.33 14.62
CA MET A 349 5.37 -9.03 14.07
C MET A 349 5.78 -8.05 15.16
N ASP A 350 5.00 -7.92 16.24
CA ASP A 350 5.31 -7.01 17.36
C ASP A 350 6.66 -7.35 18.00
N THR A 351 6.94 -8.64 18.15
CA THR A 351 8.25 -9.10 18.68
C THR A 351 9.38 -8.73 17.72
N LYS A 352 9.20 -8.96 16.43
CA LYS A 352 10.19 -8.63 15.40
C LYS A 352 10.45 -7.12 15.32
N ILE A 353 9.38 -6.30 15.34
CA ILE A 353 9.46 -4.84 15.38
C ILE A 353 10.28 -4.36 16.59
N LYS A 354 10.03 -4.96 17.77
CA LYS A 354 10.74 -4.60 18.99
C LYS A 354 12.25 -4.88 18.87
N LEU A 355 12.61 -6.04 18.33
CA LEU A 355 14.01 -6.43 18.08
C LEU A 355 14.66 -5.51 17.04
N GLU A 356 13.96 -5.19 15.97
CA GLU A 356 14.47 -4.30 14.91
C GLU A 356 14.69 -2.88 15.43
N ARG A 357 13.76 -2.33 16.22
CA ARG A 357 13.94 -1.04 16.91
C ARG A 357 15.17 -1.03 17.82
N GLN A 358 15.39 -2.09 18.58
CA GLN A 358 16.56 -2.21 19.45
C GLN A 358 17.86 -2.22 18.62
N ASN A 359 17.91 -2.99 17.54
CA ASN A 359 19.06 -3.05 16.65
C ASN A 359 19.37 -1.68 16.02
N TYR A 360 18.34 -0.99 15.50
CA TYR A 360 18.53 0.34 14.93
C TYR A 360 18.97 1.39 15.96
N THR A 361 18.46 1.32 17.18
CA THR A 361 18.90 2.20 18.26
C THR A 361 20.38 1.97 18.57
N LEU A 362 20.82 0.71 18.65
CA LEU A 362 22.22 0.34 18.86
C LEU A 362 23.13 0.84 17.72
N ILE A 363 22.68 0.74 16.47
CA ILE A 363 23.43 1.26 15.30
C ILE A 363 23.61 2.77 15.41
N ILE A 364 22.54 3.51 15.71
CA ILE A 364 22.58 4.97 15.85
C ILE A 364 23.46 5.40 17.02
N ASP A 365 23.35 4.73 18.16
CA ASP A 365 24.17 5.05 19.34
C ASP A 365 25.65 4.76 19.09
N ARG A 366 25.96 3.66 18.37
CA ARG A 366 27.33 3.36 17.93
C ARG A 366 27.88 4.43 17.02
N GLN A 367 27.12 4.89 16.03
CA GLN A 367 27.53 5.97 15.13
C GLN A 367 27.76 7.28 15.88
N ARG A 368 26.88 7.64 16.83
CA ARG A 368 27.05 8.81 17.69
C ARG A 368 28.32 8.72 18.54
N THR A 369 28.58 7.56 19.12
CA THR A 369 29.77 7.33 19.93
C THR A 369 31.04 7.43 19.09
N GLN A 370 31.05 6.88 17.88
CA GLN A 370 32.16 7.01 16.95
C GLN A 370 32.41 8.48 16.56
N LEU A 371 31.35 9.23 16.24
CA LEU A 371 31.43 10.64 15.92
C LEU A 371 32.01 11.45 17.08
N LEU A 372 31.53 11.22 18.30
CA LEU A 372 32.06 11.87 19.52
C LEU A 372 33.53 11.55 19.74
N LEU A 373 33.94 10.30 19.52
CA LEU A 373 35.32 9.85 19.68
C LEU A 373 36.24 10.52 18.65
N VAL A 374 35.83 10.60 17.39
CA VAL A 374 36.55 11.29 16.33
C VAL A 374 36.66 12.80 16.63
N THR A 375 35.57 13.42 17.08
CA THR A 375 35.56 14.84 17.46
C THR A 375 36.49 15.11 18.63
N PHE A 376 36.48 14.23 19.64
CA PHE A 376 37.37 14.34 20.81
C PHE A 376 38.86 14.20 20.42
N LEU A 377 39.18 13.21 19.56
CA LEU A 377 40.53 13.02 19.04
C LEU A 377 41.00 14.24 18.22
N PHE A 378 40.11 14.84 17.43
CA PHE A 378 40.40 16.04 16.67
C PHE A 378 40.70 17.25 17.58
N ILE A 379 39.88 17.47 18.60
CA ILE A 379 40.08 18.54 19.59
C ILE A 379 41.40 18.33 20.32
N PHE A 380 41.76 17.10 20.71
CA PHE A 380 43.01 16.78 21.37
C PHE A 380 44.20 17.00 20.45
N ALA A 381 44.11 16.65 19.16
CA ALA A 381 45.15 16.87 18.17
C ALA A 381 45.40 18.37 17.94
N VAL A 382 44.32 19.16 17.80
CA VAL A 382 44.40 20.61 17.63
C VAL A 382 44.88 21.30 18.89
N GLY A 383 44.37 20.89 20.08
CA GLY A 383 44.82 21.44 21.37
C GLY A 383 46.28 21.11 21.67
N GLY A 384 46.76 19.91 21.34
CA GLY A 384 48.16 19.53 21.45
C GLY A 384 49.09 20.33 20.54
N LEU A 385 48.63 20.72 19.35
CA LEU A 385 49.37 21.60 18.45
C LEU A 385 49.51 23.04 19.02
N CYS A 386 48.46 23.55 19.70
CA CYS A 386 48.49 24.89 20.31
C CYS A 386 49.39 24.98 21.54
N VAL A 387 49.76 23.89 22.20
CA VAL A 387 50.67 23.86 23.34
C VAL A 387 52.16 23.78 22.91
N PHE A 388 52.41 23.39 21.65
CA PHE A 388 53.75 23.27 21.09
C PHE A 388 54.20 24.47 20.23
N PHE A 389 53.37 25.47 20.05
CA PHE A 389 53.68 26.77 19.48
C PHE A 389 53.58 27.86 20.53
#